data_28cc3c41ed9cfe3a1113fd3970e45444
#
_entry.id   28cc3c41ed9cfe3a1113fd3970e45444
#
_cell.length_a   1.000
_cell.length_b   1.000
_cell.length_c   1.000
_cell.angle_alpha   90.00
_cell.angle_beta   90.00
_cell.angle_gamma   90.00
#
_symmetry.space_group_name_H-M   'P 1'
#
loop_
_entity.id
_entity.type
_entity.pdbx_description
1 polymer ?
#
loop_
_entity_poly.entity_id
_entity_poly.type
_entity_poly.pdbx_seq_one_letter_code
_entity_poly.pdbx_strand_id
1 'polypeptide(L)'
;MRLDHVSYATSHEQISDVVNRIGSQIGTSFVDGGIHPRFGTRNFTAPLLNGQYIEVVCPMDHPATDSTPFGKAVKKKVEAGGGWLTWVISTDNIEEIEKALGRKSVIGNRKKPDGSELEWKQLGVLDTLDDFQKPFFVQWLTDYHPSKDGKAVSEISIVKMSSDNPTIPAFAGDKLYLNSIKIEWSKPESNDLETGITSIEFKSNNSTTSVI
;
A
#
# COMPACT_ATOMS: atom_id res chain seq x y z
N MET A 1 -6.71 -14.43 3.84
CA MET A 1 -5.99 -13.22 3.33
C MET A 1 -7.00 -12.15 2.99
N ARG A 2 -6.72 -10.88 3.24
CA ARG A 2 -7.59 -9.73 2.94
C ARG A 2 -6.77 -8.56 2.42
N LEU A 3 -7.40 -7.64 1.69
CA LEU A 3 -6.77 -6.37 1.38
C LEU A 3 -6.54 -5.62 2.70
N ASP A 4 -5.29 -5.27 2.94
CA ASP A 4 -4.86 -4.56 4.15
C ASP A 4 -4.84 -3.05 3.92
N HIS A 5 -4.09 -2.63 2.91
CA HIS A 5 -4.00 -1.23 2.54
C HIS A 5 -3.57 -1.03 1.08
N VAL A 6 -3.64 0.20 0.66
CA VAL A 6 -3.08 0.68 -0.60
C VAL A 6 -2.08 1.79 -0.31
N SER A 7 -0.97 1.80 -1.04
CA SER A 7 0.11 2.77 -0.83
C SER A 7 0.22 3.73 -2.01
N TYR A 8 0.37 5.02 -1.70
CA TYR A 8 0.61 6.11 -2.65
C TYR A 8 2.00 6.69 -2.38
N ALA A 9 2.89 6.69 -3.36
CA ALA A 9 4.23 7.24 -3.23
C ALA A 9 4.28 8.69 -3.71
N THR A 10 4.97 9.54 -2.96
CA THR A 10 5.18 10.95 -3.29
C THR A 10 6.52 11.44 -2.76
N SER A 11 7.00 12.59 -3.22
CA SER A 11 8.20 13.20 -2.67
C SER A 11 7.97 13.78 -1.27
N HIS A 12 9.06 14.03 -0.55
CA HIS A 12 8.99 14.63 0.78
C HIS A 12 8.36 16.04 0.75
N GLU A 13 8.63 16.80 -0.31
CA GLU A 13 8.12 18.15 -0.49
C GLU A 13 6.62 18.19 -0.75
N GLN A 14 6.10 17.17 -1.43
CA GLN A 14 4.70 17.10 -1.86
C GLN A 14 3.78 16.36 -0.89
N ILE A 15 4.33 15.68 0.13
CA ILE A 15 3.54 14.76 0.95
C ILE A 15 2.38 15.47 1.66
N SER A 16 2.56 16.69 2.13
CA SER A 16 1.50 17.47 2.81
C SER A 16 0.35 17.78 1.85
N ASP A 17 0.63 18.15 0.62
CA ASP A 17 -0.39 18.45 -0.38
C ASP A 17 -1.15 17.18 -0.79
N VAL A 18 -0.44 16.06 -0.95
CA VAL A 18 -1.03 14.76 -1.30
C VAL A 18 -1.96 14.27 -0.18
N VAL A 19 -1.53 14.29 1.08
CA VAL A 19 -2.38 13.83 2.20
C VAL A 19 -3.60 14.72 2.39
N ASN A 20 -3.47 16.05 2.21
CA ASN A 20 -4.60 16.96 2.27
C ASN A 20 -5.60 16.73 1.13
N ARG A 21 -5.10 16.56 -0.10
CA ARG A 21 -5.92 16.30 -1.28
C ARG A 21 -6.69 14.98 -1.15
N ILE A 22 -6.00 13.88 -0.87
CA ILE A 22 -6.63 12.55 -0.72
C ILE A 22 -7.59 12.57 0.48
N GLY A 23 -7.15 13.09 1.63
CA GLY A 23 -7.96 13.15 2.84
C GLY A 23 -9.27 13.91 2.63
N SER A 24 -9.23 15.06 1.92
CA SER A 24 -10.42 15.84 1.58
C SER A 24 -11.38 15.08 0.68
N GLN A 25 -10.87 14.31 -0.29
CA GLN A 25 -11.68 13.53 -1.22
C GLN A 25 -12.40 12.36 -0.54
N ILE A 26 -11.74 11.68 0.40
CA ILE A 26 -12.31 10.53 1.12
C ILE A 26 -13.01 10.91 2.43
N GLY A 27 -12.95 12.17 2.84
CA GLY A 27 -13.56 12.66 4.08
C GLY A 27 -12.87 12.18 5.37
N THR A 28 -11.59 11.77 5.28
CA THR A 28 -10.82 11.25 6.40
C THR A 28 -9.48 11.95 6.50
N SER A 29 -9.08 12.34 7.72
CA SER A 29 -7.76 12.95 7.94
C SER A 29 -6.68 11.89 8.01
N PHE A 30 -5.53 12.21 7.42
CA PHE A 30 -4.31 11.44 7.63
C PHE A 30 -3.66 11.79 8.98
N VAL A 31 -3.06 10.81 9.60
CA VAL A 31 -2.20 10.98 10.76
C VAL A 31 -0.76 10.67 10.40
N ASP A 32 0.18 11.30 11.09
CA ASP A 32 1.60 10.99 10.94
C ASP A 32 1.87 9.56 11.43
N GLY A 33 2.16 8.68 10.50
CA GLY A 33 2.48 7.28 10.78
C GLY A 33 3.89 7.11 11.33
N GLY A 34 4.79 8.07 11.09
CA GLY A 34 6.18 8.03 11.50
C GLY A 34 7.13 7.51 10.43
N ILE A 35 8.20 6.87 10.86
CA ILE A 35 9.28 6.40 10.00
C ILE A 35 9.36 4.88 9.98
N HIS A 36 9.83 4.34 8.86
CA HIS A 36 10.25 2.95 8.71
C HIS A 36 11.78 2.88 8.73
N PRO A 37 12.42 2.72 9.89
CA PRO A 37 13.89 2.84 9.98
C PRO A 37 14.62 1.80 9.12
N ARG A 38 14.04 0.60 8.99
CA ARG A 38 14.62 -0.49 8.20
C ARG A 38 14.56 -0.24 6.69
N PHE A 39 13.68 0.64 6.22
CA PHE A 39 13.45 0.86 4.80
C PHE A 39 13.82 2.27 4.32
N GLY A 40 14.11 3.18 5.26
CA GLY A 40 14.45 4.57 4.94
C GLY A 40 13.27 5.34 4.32
N THR A 41 12.07 5.11 4.82
CA THR A 41 10.85 5.78 4.35
C THR A 41 10.06 6.36 5.51
N ARG A 42 9.20 7.34 5.23
CA ARG A 42 8.25 7.93 6.15
C ARG A 42 6.85 7.85 5.56
N ASN A 43 5.83 7.67 6.40
CA ASN A 43 4.46 7.62 5.93
C ASN A 43 3.48 8.46 6.75
N PHE A 44 2.32 8.68 6.12
CA PHE A 44 1.08 9.12 6.74
C PHE A 44 0.01 8.07 6.44
N THR A 45 -0.90 7.84 7.39
CA THR A 45 -1.96 6.84 7.25
C THR A 45 -3.34 7.43 7.47
N ALA A 46 -4.32 7.02 6.66
CA ALA A 46 -5.72 7.37 6.84
C ALA A 46 -6.55 6.09 6.99
N PRO A 47 -7.29 5.91 8.09
CA PRO A 47 -8.10 4.72 8.30
C PRO A 47 -9.27 4.67 7.33
N LEU A 48 -9.61 3.46 6.90
CA LEU A 48 -10.78 3.14 6.10
C LEU A 48 -11.67 2.14 6.85
N LEU A 49 -12.93 2.07 6.44
CA LEU A 49 -13.85 1.03 6.91
C LEU A 49 -13.29 -0.37 6.57
N ASN A 50 -13.87 -1.41 7.18
CA ASN A 50 -13.45 -2.81 6.99
C ASN A 50 -12.02 -3.14 7.43
N GLY A 51 -11.44 -2.34 8.35
CA GLY A 51 -10.11 -2.57 8.89
C GLY A 51 -8.98 -2.33 7.89
N GLN A 52 -9.22 -1.49 6.89
CA GLN A 52 -8.25 -1.09 5.87
C GLN A 52 -7.70 0.30 6.14
N TYR A 53 -6.65 0.70 5.40
CA TYR A 53 -6.15 2.07 5.44
C TYR A 53 -5.48 2.47 4.12
N ILE A 54 -5.26 3.77 3.95
CA ILE A 54 -4.39 4.31 2.90
C ILE A 54 -3.07 4.67 3.55
N GLU A 55 -1.98 4.33 2.90
CA GLU A 55 -0.65 4.81 3.20
C GLU A 55 -0.22 5.83 2.15
N VAL A 56 0.22 7.02 2.55
CA VAL A 56 1.00 7.92 1.71
C VAL A 56 2.44 7.87 2.21
N VAL A 57 3.36 7.46 1.35
CA VAL A 57 4.75 7.17 1.71
C VAL A 57 5.73 8.01 0.87
N CYS A 58 6.79 8.49 1.51
CA CYS A 58 7.90 9.16 0.83
C CYS A 58 9.25 8.53 1.22
N PRO A 59 10.26 8.59 0.31
CA PRO A 59 11.61 8.19 0.62
C PRO A 59 12.26 9.23 1.56
N MET A 60 13.18 8.78 2.39
CA MET A 60 14.02 9.63 3.23
C MET A 60 15.43 9.68 2.67
N ASP A 61 16.19 10.71 3.01
CA ASP A 61 17.64 10.74 2.80
C ASP A 61 18.30 9.80 3.84
N HIS A 62 18.28 8.52 3.53
CA HIS A 62 18.78 7.46 4.42
C HIS A 62 19.33 6.28 3.61
N PRO A 63 20.46 5.67 4.01
CA PRO A 63 21.06 4.55 3.26
C PRO A 63 20.14 3.36 3.03
N ALA A 64 19.18 3.10 3.93
CA ALA A 64 18.21 2.03 3.77
C ALA A 64 17.26 2.25 2.58
N THR A 65 17.02 3.50 2.17
CA THR A 65 16.21 3.82 0.97
C THR A 65 16.81 3.21 -0.29
N ASP A 66 18.13 3.30 -0.43
CA ASP A 66 18.85 2.81 -1.61
C ASP A 66 19.27 1.33 -1.50
N SER A 67 19.20 0.74 -0.32
CA SER A 67 19.67 -0.63 -0.08
C SER A 67 18.55 -1.66 0.08
N THR A 68 17.32 -1.23 0.37
CA THR A 68 16.20 -2.15 0.61
C THR A 68 15.20 -2.18 -0.53
N PRO A 69 14.53 -3.32 -0.79
CA PRO A 69 13.52 -3.42 -1.85
C PRO A 69 12.39 -2.40 -1.72
N PHE A 70 11.86 -2.19 -0.51
CA PHE A 70 10.76 -1.24 -0.30
C PHE A 70 11.20 0.21 -0.50
N GLY A 71 12.35 0.60 0.06
CA GLY A 71 12.93 1.93 -0.17
C GLY A 71 13.13 2.22 -1.65
N LYS A 72 13.71 1.24 -2.38
CA LYS A 72 13.89 1.33 -3.84
C LYS A 72 12.57 1.45 -4.61
N ALA A 73 11.53 0.69 -4.23
CA ALA A 73 10.24 0.74 -4.88
C ALA A 73 9.58 2.13 -4.71
N VAL A 74 9.61 2.68 -3.49
CA VAL A 74 9.11 4.03 -3.21
C VAL A 74 9.89 5.06 -4.00
N LYS A 75 11.23 5.01 -3.97
CA LYS A 75 12.10 5.95 -4.69
C LYS A 75 11.86 5.90 -6.21
N LYS A 76 11.85 4.70 -6.80
CA LYS A 76 11.56 4.49 -8.22
C LYS A 76 10.22 5.11 -8.62
N LYS A 77 9.17 4.89 -7.82
CA LYS A 77 7.84 5.45 -8.10
C LYS A 77 7.82 6.97 -8.00
N VAL A 78 8.52 7.55 -7.04
CA VAL A 78 8.64 9.02 -6.90
C VAL A 78 9.42 9.63 -8.06
N GLU A 79 10.50 9.01 -8.51
CA GLU A 79 11.29 9.44 -9.69
C GLU A 79 10.46 9.39 -10.98
N ALA A 80 9.48 8.49 -11.06
CA ALA A 80 8.50 8.41 -12.16
C ALA A 80 7.31 9.38 -12.04
N GLY A 81 7.33 10.31 -11.05
CA GLY A 81 6.27 11.30 -10.84
C GLY A 81 5.34 11.01 -9.68
N GLY A 82 5.55 9.94 -8.93
CA GLY A 82 4.70 9.53 -7.81
C GLY A 82 3.43 8.79 -8.25
N GLY A 83 2.47 8.65 -7.34
CA GLY A 83 1.20 7.98 -7.62
C GLY A 83 0.99 6.70 -6.83
N TRP A 84 -0.04 5.94 -7.20
CA TRP A 84 -0.32 4.66 -6.57
C TRP A 84 0.84 3.70 -6.77
N LEU A 85 1.39 3.20 -5.67
CA LEU A 85 2.55 2.34 -5.66
C LEU A 85 2.16 0.87 -5.70
N THR A 86 1.29 0.44 -4.79
CA THR A 86 0.96 -0.97 -4.63
C THR A 86 -0.28 -1.17 -3.76
N TRP A 87 -0.78 -2.39 -3.76
CA TRP A 87 -1.76 -2.92 -2.83
C TRP A 87 -1.13 -4.01 -1.96
N VAL A 88 -1.56 -4.08 -0.72
CA VAL A 88 -0.95 -4.96 0.28
C VAL A 88 -1.99 -5.90 0.84
N ILE A 89 -1.64 -7.18 0.92
CA ILE A 89 -2.52 -8.24 1.41
C ILE A 89 -2.03 -8.69 2.79
N SER A 90 -2.91 -8.67 3.78
CA SER A 90 -2.62 -9.25 5.08
C SER A 90 -2.99 -10.74 5.14
N THR A 91 -2.19 -11.47 5.91
CA THR A 91 -2.40 -12.88 6.21
C THR A 91 -2.10 -13.16 7.69
N ASP A 92 -2.77 -14.14 8.26
CA ASP A 92 -2.45 -14.64 9.61
C ASP A 92 -1.35 -15.71 9.58
N ASN A 93 -0.96 -16.17 8.38
CA ASN A 93 0.07 -17.20 8.20
C ASN A 93 0.97 -16.87 7.00
N ILE A 94 2.03 -16.09 7.25
CA ILE A 94 3.01 -15.71 6.22
C ILE A 94 3.83 -16.91 5.73
N GLU A 95 3.92 -17.98 6.51
CA GLU A 95 4.70 -19.18 6.14
C GLU A 95 4.11 -19.90 4.91
N GLU A 96 2.80 -19.81 4.69
CA GLU A 96 2.20 -20.32 3.45
C GLU A 96 2.72 -19.54 2.24
N ILE A 97 2.86 -18.23 2.37
CA ILE A 97 3.39 -17.36 1.30
C ILE A 97 4.88 -17.63 1.09
N GLU A 98 5.65 -17.82 2.17
CA GLU A 98 7.05 -18.20 2.10
C GLU A 98 7.26 -19.49 1.28
N LYS A 99 6.43 -20.50 1.51
CA LYS A 99 6.46 -21.75 0.75
C LYS A 99 6.11 -21.54 -0.73
N ALA A 100 5.06 -20.76 -0.99
CA ALA A 100 4.59 -20.49 -2.35
C ALA A 100 5.62 -19.70 -3.18
N LEU A 101 6.31 -18.73 -2.57
CA LEU A 101 7.31 -17.89 -3.24
C LEU A 101 8.74 -18.44 -3.14
N GLY A 102 8.98 -19.50 -2.34
CA GLY A 102 10.31 -20.07 -2.12
C GLY A 102 11.29 -19.10 -1.44
N ARG A 103 10.82 -18.14 -0.69
CA ARG A 103 11.60 -17.08 -0.04
C ARG A 103 11.13 -16.82 1.37
N LYS A 104 12.02 -16.28 2.21
CA LYS A 104 11.68 -15.91 3.59
C LYS A 104 11.16 -14.48 3.67
N SER A 105 10.19 -14.28 4.56
CA SER A 105 9.73 -12.96 4.96
C SER A 105 10.82 -12.20 5.72
N VAL A 106 10.74 -10.89 5.68
CA VAL A 106 11.60 -9.99 6.47
C VAL A 106 10.77 -9.23 7.48
N ILE A 107 11.39 -8.86 8.61
CA ILE A 107 10.75 -8.01 9.61
C ILE A 107 10.77 -6.57 9.13
N GLY A 108 9.61 -5.95 9.11
CA GLY A 108 9.42 -4.52 8.99
C GLY A 108 9.04 -3.91 10.33
N ASN A 109 9.37 -2.65 10.52
CA ASN A 109 8.91 -1.88 11.66
C ASN A 109 8.64 -0.42 11.28
N ARG A 110 7.74 0.19 12.02
CA ARG A 110 7.39 1.61 11.95
C ARG A 110 7.47 2.21 13.34
N LYS A 111 8.21 3.30 13.47
CA LYS A 111 8.29 4.07 14.71
C LYS A 111 7.40 5.29 14.59
N LYS A 112 6.38 5.35 15.45
CA LYS A 112 5.41 6.45 15.51
C LYS A 112 6.01 7.67 16.20
N PRO A 113 5.45 8.89 15.97
CA PRO A 113 5.90 10.11 16.65
C PRO A 113 5.81 10.05 18.18
N ASP A 114 4.87 9.28 18.73
CA ASP A 114 4.71 9.08 20.17
C ASP A 114 5.72 8.09 20.77
N GLY A 115 6.62 7.54 19.93
CA GLY A 115 7.65 6.58 20.33
C GLY A 115 7.21 5.12 20.31
N SER A 116 5.92 4.83 20.13
CA SER A 116 5.45 3.46 19.98
C SER A 116 5.91 2.85 18.66
N GLU A 117 6.03 1.53 18.62
CA GLU A 117 6.46 0.80 17.44
C GLU A 117 5.42 -0.20 16.98
N LEU A 118 5.29 -0.34 15.67
CA LEU A 118 4.56 -1.41 15.03
C LEU A 118 5.55 -2.33 14.31
N GLU A 119 5.28 -3.63 14.38
CA GLU A 119 6.09 -4.64 13.70
C GLU A 119 5.23 -5.56 12.86
N TRP A 120 5.79 -6.02 11.75
CA TRP A 120 5.18 -6.99 10.86
C TRP A 120 6.24 -7.84 10.16
N LYS A 121 5.86 -9.00 9.66
CA LYS A 121 6.59 -9.71 8.63
C LYS A 121 6.09 -9.27 7.26
N GLN A 122 6.99 -9.11 6.28
CA GLN A 122 6.60 -8.83 4.90
C GLN A 122 7.32 -9.70 3.89
N LEU A 123 6.66 -9.96 2.77
CA LEU A 123 7.18 -10.77 1.68
C LEU A 123 6.54 -10.36 0.35
N GLY A 124 7.30 -10.36 -0.75
CA GLY A 124 6.80 -10.05 -2.08
C GLY A 124 7.19 -8.67 -2.60
N VAL A 125 7.82 -7.82 -1.79
CA VAL A 125 8.22 -6.46 -2.21
C VAL A 125 9.16 -6.43 -3.41
N LEU A 126 10.00 -7.46 -3.59
CA LEU A 126 10.84 -7.60 -4.80
C LEU A 126 9.97 -7.77 -6.05
N ASP A 127 8.90 -8.56 -5.96
CA ASP A 127 7.99 -8.77 -7.08
C ASP A 127 7.23 -7.48 -7.42
N THR A 128 6.84 -6.70 -6.39
CA THR A 128 6.24 -5.38 -6.56
C THR A 128 7.21 -4.39 -7.22
N LEU A 129 8.50 -4.41 -6.84
CA LEU A 129 9.52 -3.54 -7.44
C LEU A 129 9.73 -3.83 -8.94
N ASP A 130 9.63 -5.10 -9.33
CA ASP A 130 9.74 -5.54 -10.71
C ASP A 130 8.46 -5.26 -11.51
N ASP A 131 7.29 -5.35 -10.85
CA ASP A 131 5.98 -5.22 -11.49
C ASP A 131 4.94 -4.69 -10.48
N PHE A 132 4.55 -3.43 -10.59
CA PHE A 132 3.67 -2.74 -9.63
C PHE A 132 2.22 -3.26 -9.60
N GLN A 133 1.81 -4.14 -10.52
CA GLN A 133 0.52 -4.83 -10.39
C GLN A 133 0.53 -5.90 -9.27
N LYS A 134 1.71 -6.41 -8.90
CA LYS A 134 1.82 -7.48 -7.91
C LYS A 134 1.73 -6.92 -6.51
N PRO A 135 0.89 -7.53 -5.63
CA PRO A 135 0.87 -7.16 -4.23
C PRO A 135 2.11 -7.69 -3.51
N PHE A 136 2.39 -7.10 -2.36
CA PHE A 136 3.17 -7.80 -1.35
C PHE A 136 2.29 -8.18 -0.15
N PHE A 137 2.83 -9.01 0.73
CA PHE A 137 2.10 -9.64 1.82
C PHE A 137 2.66 -9.20 3.15
N VAL A 138 1.76 -9.01 4.13
CA VAL A 138 2.13 -8.68 5.50
C VAL A 138 1.44 -9.59 6.50
N GLN A 139 2.13 -9.89 7.57
CA GLN A 139 1.56 -10.45 8.80
C GLN A 139 1.92 -9.53 9.94
N TRP A 140 0.92 -8.89 10.54
CA TRP A 140 1.11 -8.02 11.69
C TRP A 140 1.56 -8.82 12.91
N LEU A 141 2.55 -8.31 13.64
CA LEU A 141 3.07 -8.88 14.88
C LEU A 141 2.61 -8.08 16.10
N THR A 142 2.12 -6.87 15.89
CA THR A 142 1.53 -6.00 16.92
C THR A 142 0.01 -6.01 16.83
N ASP A 143 -0.67 -5.90 17.97
CA ASP A 143 -2.15 -5.86 18.05
C ASP A 143 -2.73 -4.55 17.51
N TYR A 144 -1.93 -3.49 17.50
CA TYR A 144 -2.34 -2.22 16.95
C TYR A 144 -2.18 -2.20 15.43
N HIS A 145 -3.21 -1.69 14.75
CA HIS A 145 -3.26 -1.65 13.29
C HIS A 145 -3.61 -0.23 12.81
N PRO A 146 -3.00 0.28 11.70
CA PRO A 146 -3.21 1.64 11.22
C PRO A 146 -4.66 2.00 10.88
N SER A 147 -5.51 1.04 10.60
CA SER A 147 -6.94 1.28 10.43
C SER A 147 -7.64 1.83 11.69
N LYS A 148 -6.94 1.86 12.82
CA LYS A 148 -7.41 2.45 14.08
C LYS A 148 -6.86 3.87 14.33
N ASP A 149 -6.09 4.41 13.39
CA ASP A 149 -5.47 5.75 13.49
C ASP A 149 -6.46 6.88 13.19
N GLY A 150 -7.66 6.85 13.77
CA GLY A 150 -8.67 7.91 13.62
C GLY A 150 -10.04 7.39 13.22
N LYS A 151 -10.87 8.27 12.64
CA LYS A 151 -12.25 7.96 12.27
C LYS A 151 -12.33 7.59 10.79
N ALA A 152 -12.65 6.34 10.51
CA ALA A 152 -12.96 5.87 9.16
C ALA A 152 -14.38 6.28 8.76
N VAL A 153 -14.55 6.84 7.55
CA VAL A 153 -15.86 7.21 6.98
C VAL A 153 -16.05 6.69 5.56
N SER A 154 -15.01 6.15 4.93
CA SER A 154 -15.00 5.66 3.57
C SER A 154 -14.44 4.24 3.50
N GLU A 155 -14.80 3.51 2.45
CA GLU A 155 -14.26 2.19 2.11
C GLU A 155 -13.77 2.17 0.67
N ILE A 156 -12.83 1.29 0.35
CA ILE A 156 -12.44 1.00 -1.03
C ILE A 156 -13.57 0.21 -1.70
N SER A 157 -14.00 0.65 -2.87
CA SER A 157 -15.01 -0.07 -3.67
C SER A 157 -14.43 -0.70 -4.93
N ILE A 158 -13.54 0.01 -5.63
CA ILE A 158 -12.90 -0.47 -6.85
C ILE A 158 -11.41 -0.12 -6.81
N VAL A 159 -10.58 -1.08 -7.19
CA VAL A 159 -9.16 -0.85 -7.51
C VAL A 159 -9.00 -1.05 -9.01
N LYS A 160 -8.70 0.02 -9.75
CA LYS A 160 -8.43 -0.05 -11.20
C LYS A 160 -6.95 -0.25 -11.42
N MET A 161 -6.62 -1.22 -12.25
CA MET A 161 -5.25 -1.60 -12.56
C MET A 161 -5.02 -1.65 -14.05
N SER A 162 -3.80 -1.30 -14.46
CA SER A 162 -3.31 -1.43 -15.82
C SER A 162 -2.34 -2.59 -15.93
N SER A 163 -2.55 -3.49 -16.89
CA SER A 163 -1.63 -4.58 -17.23
C SER A 163 -1.98 -5.22 -18.57
N ASP A 164 -0.95 -5.59 -19.34
CA ASP A 164 -1.09 -6.43 -20.52
C ASP A 164 -1.37 -7.89 -20.18
N ASN A 165 -0.95 -8.32 -18.99
CA ASN A 165 -1.13 -9.66 -18.48
C ASN A 165 -1.61 -9.64 -17.01
N PRO A 166 -2.91 -9.37 -16.79
CA PRO A 166 -3.46 -9.28 -15.45
C PRO A 166 -3.21 -10.54 -14.64
N THR A 167 -2.57 -10.40 -13.48
CA THR A 167 -2.31 -11.52 -12.59
C THR A 167 -2.59 -11.17 -11.14
N ILE A 168 -3.38 -12.03 -10.49
CA ILE A 168 -3.39 -12.16 -9.03
C ILE A 168 -2.59 -13.41 -8.73
N PRO A 169 -1.65 -13.40 -7.75
CA PRO A 169 -0.90 -14.60 -7.41
C PRO A 169 -1.82 -15.80 -7.22
N ALA A 170 -1.62 -16.89 -7.96
CA ALA A 170 -2.52 -18.03 -8.01
C ALA A 170 -2.78 -18.64 -6.62
N PHE A 171 -1.77 -18.65 -5.74
CA PHE A 171 -1.91 -19.11 -4.37
C PHE A 171 -2.77 -18.18 -3.48
N ALA A 172 -2.93 -16.91 -3.88
CA ALA A 172 -3.76 -15.94 -3.18
C ALA A 172 -5.21 -15.93 -3.73
N GLY A 173 -5.41 -16.26 -5.01
CA GLY A 173 -6.68 -16.09 -5.71
C GLY A 173 -7.88 -16.65 -4.97
N ASP A 174 -7.87 -17.92 -4.62
CA ASP A 174 -8.99 -18.58 -3.93
C ASP A 174 -9.09 -18.24 -2.44
N LYS A 175 -8.02 -17.72 -1.85
CA LYS A 175 -7.92 -17.38 -0.42
C LYS A 175 -8.03 -15.88 -0.15
N LEU A 176 -8.05 -15.05 -1.20
CA LEU A 176 -8.11 -13.61 -1.07
C LEU A 176 -9.56 -13.15 -0.90
N TYR A 177 -9.85 -12.67 0.29
CA TYR A 177 -11.14 -12.09 0.60
C TYR A 177 -11.12 -10.58 0.40
N LEU A 178 -11.75 -10.13 -0.67
CA LEU A 178 -11.78 -8.71 -1.05
C LEU A 178 -13.02 -7.98 -0.52
N ASN A 179 -13.87 -8.64 0.29
CA ASN A 179 -15.18 -8.11 0.69
C ASN A 179 -16.02 -7.73 -0.54
N SER A 180 -16.43 -6.45 -0.61
CA SER A 180 -17.14 -5.88 -1.76
C SER A 180 -16.23 -5.17 -2.76
N ILE A 181 -14.90 -5.28 -2.62
CA ILE A 181 -13.94 -4.59 -3.47
C ILE A 181 -13.85 -5.32 -4.81
N LYS A 182 -14.00 -4.56 -5.89
CA LYS A 182 -13.81 -5.03 -7.26
C LYS A 182 -12.43 -4.64 -7.76
N ILE A 183 -11.71 -5.56 -8.40
CA ILE A 183 -10.52 -5.23 -9.18
C ILE A 183 -10.94 -5.15 -10.65
N GLU A 184 -10.71 -4.01 -11.27
CA GLU A 184 -10.94 -3.76 -12.69
C GLU A 184 -9.61 -3.65 -13.41
N TRP A 185 -9.47 -4.38 -14.52
CA TRP A 185 -8.27 -4.40 -15.32
C TRP A 185 -8.50 -3.69 -16.65
N SER A 186 -7.52 -2.87 -17.04
CA SER A 186 -7.43 -2.26 -18.36
C SER A 186 -6.07 -2.56 -18.98
N LYS A 187 -5.98 -2.47 -20.30
CA LYS A 187 -4.67 -2.48 -20.96
C LYS A 187 -4.02 -1.11 -20.82
N PRO A 188 -2.67 -1.04 -20.73
CA PRO A 188 -1.95 0.21 -20.81
C PRO A 188 -2.30 0.96 -22.10
N GLU A 189 -2.46 2.28 -22.02
CA GLU A 189 -2.75 3.11 -23.20
C GLU A 189 -1.56 3.24 -24.16
N SER A 190 -0.34 3.02 -23.63
CA SER A 190 0.89 2.94 -24.42
C SER A 190 1.83 1.90 -23.82
N ASN A 191 2.79 1.40 -24.60
CA ASN A 191 3.78 0.41 -24.15
C ASN A 191 4.77 0.97 -23.11
N ASP A 192 4.78 2.28 -22.89
CA ASP A 192 5.67 2.96 -21.94
C ASP A 192 5.01 3.22 -20.58
N LEU A 193 3.71 2.85 -20.43
CA LEU A 193 3.03 3.03 -19.15
C LEU A 193 3.32 1.89 -18.19
N GLU A 194 3.65 2.26 -16.96
CA GLU A 194 3.86 1.29 -15.88
C GLU A 194 2.60 0.46 -15.62
N THR A 195 2.79 -0.82 -15.33
CA THR A 195 1.74 -1.68 -14.77
C THR A 195 1.39 -1.24 -13.35
N GLY A 196 0.21 -1.61 -12.87
CA GLY A 196 -0.19 -1.39 -11.49
C GLY A 196 -1.46 -0.56 -11.34
N ILE A 197 -1.68 0.01 -10.18
CA ILE A 197 -2.89 0.75 -9.84
C ILE A 197 -2.90 2.08 -10.59
N THR A 198 -3.97 2.31 -11.34
CA THR A 198 -4.20 3.58 -12.06
C THR A 198 -5.11 4.53 -11.29
N SER A 199 -6.13 3.99 -10.61
CA SER A 199 -6.99 4.76 -9.72
C SER A 199 -7.70 3.86 -8.71
N ILE A 200 -8.20 4.47 -7.64
CA ILE A 200 -9.01 3.79 -6.63
C ILE A 200 -10.30 4.58 -6.41
N GLU A 201 -11.43 3.85 -6.41
CA GLU A 201 -12.72 4.41 -6.06
C GLU A 201 -13.07 4.09 -4.62
N PHE A 202 -13.51 5.12 -3.92
CA PHE A 202 -13.95 5.04 -2.52
C PHE A 202 -15.44 5.28 -2.44
N LYS A 203 -16.11 4.60 -1.52
CA LYS A 203 -17.49 4.89 -1.11
C LYS A 203 -17.48 5.48 0.28
N SER A 204 -18.13 6.62 0.46
CA SER A 204 -18.59 7.13 1.75
C SER A 204 -20.08 6.87 1.88
N ASN A 205 -20.65 7.10 3.08
CA ASN A 205 -22.07 6.83 3.36
C ASN A 205 -23.06 7.45 2.36
N ASN A 206 -22.66 8.42 1.53
CA ASN A 206 -23.55 9.12 0.60
C ASN A 206 -22.97 9.36 -0.83
N SER A 207 -21.76 8.95 -1.14
CA SER A 207 -21.16 9.22 -2.45
C SER A 207 -20.02 8.26 -2.82
N THR A 208 -19.76 8.15 -4.12
CA THR A 208 -18.56 7.49 -4.63
C THR A 208 -17.55 8.54 -5.04
N THR A 209 -16.31 8.39 -4.65
CA THR A 209 -15.22 9.30 -4.99
C THR A 209 -14.10 8.52 -5.66
N SER A 210 -13.59 9.00 -6.78
CA SER A 210 -12.40 8.46 -7.42
C SER A 210 -11.17 9.28 -7.02
N VAL A 211 -10.08 8.60 -6.75
CA VAL A 211 -8.79 9.21 -6.44
C VAL A 211 -7.76 8.69 -7.45
N ILE A 212 -7.04 9.60 -8.09
CA ILE A 212 -6.04 9.31 -9.13
C ILE A 212 -4.65 9.26 -8.52
#